data_a6bac06519321d0c8b30686dd3e125e7
#
_entry.id   a6bac06519321d0c8b30686dd3e125e7
#
_cell.length_a   1.000
_cell.length_b   1.000
_cell.length_c   1.000
_cell.angle_alpha   90.00
_cell.angle_beta   90.00
_cell.angle_gamma   90.00
#
_symmetry.space_group_name_H-M   'P 1'
#
loop_
_entity.id
_entity.type
_entity.pdbx_description
1 polymer ?
#
loop_
_entity_poly.entity_id
_entity_poly.type
_entity_poly.pdbx_seq_one_letter_code
_entity_poly.pdbx_strand_id
1 'polypeptide(L)'
;MNPKIKELRKKAMQLPLTPGVYLMKNSSSEIIYVGKAKALKNRVSQYFQDTASHNEKTRAMVSQVDHFDTIFVSTEFEALILENSLIKRHMPRYNILLLSLIHISE
;
A
#
# COMPACT_ATOMS: atom_id res chain seq x y z
N MET A 1 -16.92 -5.75 -1.61
CA MET A 1 -16.51 -4.38 -1.26
C MET A 1 -16.09 -4.29 0.19
N ASN A 2 -15.05 -3.53 0.47
CA ASN A 2 -14.55 -3.41 1.84
C ASN A 2 -15.43 -2.48 2.66
N PRO A 3 -16.08 -2.98 3.74
CA PRO A 3 -16.96 -2.12 4.55
C PRO A 3 -16.23 -1.01 5.30
N LYS A 4 -14.92 -1.12 5.42
CA LYS A 4 -14.10 -0.12 6.12
C LYS A 4 -13.54 0.95 5.19
N ILE A 5 -13.88 0.91 3.92
CA ILE A 5 -13.25 1.79 2.93
C ILE A 5 -13.42 3.28 3.25
N LYS A 6 -14.56 3.66 3.81
CA LYS A 6 -14.80 5.05 4.21
C LYS A 6 -13.89 5.49 5.35
N GLU A 7 -13.68 4.62 6.33
CA GLU A 7 -12.79 4.90 7.45
C GLU A 7 -11.34 4.97 6.99
N LEU A 8 -10.95 4.04 6.12
CA LEU A 8 -9.59 4.01 5.58
C LEU A 8 -9.31 5.27 4.77
N ARG A 9 -10.26 5.69 3.96
CA ARG A 9 -10.17 6.91 3.18
C ARG A 9 -10.00 8.14 4.09
N LYS A 10 -10.79 8.20 5.16
CA LYS A 10 -10.72 9.30 6.11
C LYS A 10 -9.36 9.37 6.78
N LYS A 11 -8.83 8.22 7.20
CA LYS A 11 -7.49 8.16 7.79
C LYS A 11 -6.42 8.57 6.79
N ALA A 12 -6.55 8.10 5.54
CA ALA A 12 -5.60 8.44 4.49
C ALA A 12 -5.58 9.94 4.20
N MET A 13 -6.73 10.58 4.26
CA MET A 13 -6.83 12.03 4.03
C MET A 13 -6.19 12.85 5.14
N GLN A 14 -5.92 12.25 6.29
CA GLN A 14 -5.23 12.91 7.40
C GLN A 14 -3.72 12.79 7.33
N LEU A 15 -3.20 12.01 6.38
CA LEU A 15 -1.76 11.84 6.22
C LEU A 15 -1.12 13.11 5.67
N PRO A 16 0.17 13.35 6.02
CA PRO A 16 0.89 14.49 5.45
C PRO A 16 1.27 14.24 4.00
N LEU A 17 1.59 15.32 3.28
CA LEU A 17 2.08 15.27 1.91
C LEU A 17 3.60 15.09 1.88
N THR A 18 4.09 14.10 2.62
CA THR A 18 5.52 13.82 2.75
C THR A 18 5.86 12.47 2.17
N PRO A 19 7.14 12.26 1.79
CA PRO A 19 7.58 10.94 1.35
C PRO A 19 7.46 9.92 2.47
N GLY A 20 7.23 8.68 2.10
CA GLY A 20 7.15 7.61 3.08
C GLY A 20 6.79 6.27 2.48
N VAL A 21 6.63 5.31 3.36
CA VAL A 21 6.24 3.95 3.02
C VAL A 21 4.93 3.64 3.74
N TYR A 22 4.03 2.94 3.05
CA TYR A 22 2.78 2.51 3.65
C TYR A 22 2.70 0.98 3.64
N LEU A 23 2.12 0.44 4.71
CA LEU A 23 1.99 -1.00 4.90
C LEU A 23 0.50 -1.31 5.06
N MET A 24 -0.06 -2.00 4.07
CA MET A 24 -1.46 -2.41 4.12
C MET A 24 -1.58 -3.72 4.88
N LYS A 25 -2.50 -3.78 5.84
CA LYS A 25 -2.68 -4.93 6.71
C LYS A 25 -4.11 -5.46 6.64
N ASN A 26 -4.26 -6.77 6.76
CA ASN A 26 -5.58 -7.40 6.82
C ASN A 26 -6.10 -7.45 8.26
N SER A 27 -7.26 -8.08 8.47
CA SER A 27 -7.88 -8.17 9.79
C SER A 27 -7.05 -8.96 10.80
N SER A 28 -6.13 -9.79 10.33
CA SER A 28 -5.19 -10.53 11.19
C SER A 28 -3.90 -9.76 11.44
N SER A 29 -3.83 -8.51 11.03
CA SER A 29 -2.65 -7.64 11.13
C SER A 29 -1.45 -8.14 10.32
N GLU A 30 -1.69 -8.97 9.32
CA GLU A 30 -0.64 -9.40 8.42
C GLU A 30 -0.40 -8.30 7.38
N ILE A 31 0.88 -8.06 7.08
CA ILE A 31 1.24 -7.11 6.04
C ILE A 31 1.01 -7.76 4.69
N ILE A 32 0.02 -7.27 3.95
CA ILE A 32 -0.36 -7.84 2.66
C ILE A 32 0.19 -7.06 1.47
N TYR A 33 0.63 -5.83 1.70
CA TYR A 33 1.22 -5.00 0.67
C TYR A 33 2.06 -3.88 1.27
N VAL A 34 3.19 -3.59 0.66
CA VAL A 34 4.07 -2.48 1.04
C VAL A 34 4.31 -1.63 -0.21
N GLY A 35 4.15 -0.32 -0.06
CA GLY A 35 4.40 0.61 -1.16
C GLY A 35 5.08 1.87 -0.68
N LYS A 36 5.63 2.62 -1.62
CA LYS A 36 6.26 3.92 -1.34
C LYS A 36 5.48 5.05 -2.01
N ALA A 37 5.65 6.25 -1.50
CA ALA A 37 4.99 7.43 -2.05
C ALA A 37 5.85 8.67 -1.88
N LYS A 38 5.71 9.61 -2.82
CA LYS A 38 6.28 10.94 -2.69
C LYS A 38 5.45 11.78 -1.72
N ALA A 39 4.14 11.58 -1.76
CA ALA A 39 3.17 12.24 -0.90
C ALA A 39 2.20 11.18 -0.41
N LEU A 40 2.38 10.74 0.82
CA LEU A 40 1.59 9.65 1.40
C LEU A 40 0.09 9.89 1.31
N LYS A 41 -0.35 11.11 1.63
CA LYS A 41 -1.77 11.46 1.57
C LYS A 41 -2.38 11.13 0.21
N ASN A 42 -1.74 11.61 -0.85
CA ASN A 42 -2.26 11.41 -2.21
C ASN A 42 -2.26 9.95 -2.61
N ARG A 43 -1.17 9.26 -2.34
CA ARG A 43 -1.01 7.87 -2.78
C ARG A 43 -1.94 6.93 -2.03
N VAL A 44 -1.97 7.04 -0.71
CA VAL A 44 -2.78 6.12 0.11
C VAL A 44 -4.27 6.41 -0.08
N SER A 45 -4.66 7.67 -0.14
CA SER A 45 -6.08 8.01 -0.34
C SER A 45 -6.62 7.52 -1.68
N GLN A 46 -5.79 7.47 -2.71
CA GLN A 46 -6.21 6.97 -4.04
C GLN A 46 -6.69 5.52 -3.98
N TYR A 47 -6.10 4.70 -3.12
CA TYR A 47 -6.53 3.32 -2.99
C TYR A 47 -7.96 3.19 -2.49
N PHE A 48 -8.43 4.18 -1.73
CA PHE A 48 -9.74 4.13 -1.09
C PHE A 48 -10.76 5.11 -1.67
N GLN A 49 -10.39 5.87 -2.70
CA GLN A 49 -11.31 6.85 -3.32
C GLN A 49 -12.07 6.27 -4.49
N ASP A 50 -11.37 5.73 -5.47
CA ASP A 50 -11.97 5.27 -6.72
C ASP A 50 -11.48 3.87 -7.04
N THR A 51 -12.17 2.89 -6.47
CA THR A 51 -11.80 1.49 -6.66
C THR A 51 -12.10 0.98 -8.06
N ALA A 52 -12.98 1.67 -8.79
CA ALA A 52 -13.34 1.26 -10.15
C ALA A 52 -12.19 1.44 -11.14
N SER A 53 -11.29 2.40 -10.90
CA SER A 53 -10.14 2.64 -11.77
C SER A 53 -8.96 1.72 -11.49
N HIS A 54 -9.01 0.93 -10.43
CA HIS A 54 -7.95 0.00 -10.10
C HIS A 54 -8.03 -1.27 -10.94
N ASN A 55 -6.88 -1.90 -11.20
CA ASN A 55 -6.87 -3.22 -11.83
C ASN A 55 -7.37 -4.27 -10.82
N GLU A 56 -7.61 -5.50 -11.33
CA GLU A 56 -8.16 -6.56 -10.50
C GLU A 56 -7.33 -6.86 -9.25
N LYS A 57 -6.02 -6.87 -9.40
CA LYS A 57 -5.12 -7.18 -8.26
C LYS A 57 -5.17 -6.10 -7.20
N THR A 58 -5.18 -4.84 -7.63
CA THR A 58 -5.28 -3.73 -6.69
C THR A 58 -6.62 -3.74 -5.98
N ARG A 59 -7.71 -4.00 -6.71
CA ARG A 59 -9.04 -4.12 -6.09
C ARG A 59 -9.10 -5.27 -5.09
N ALA A 60 -8.51 -6.41 -5.43
CA ALA A 60 -8.46 -7.55 -4.51
C ALA A 60 -7.69 -7.19 -3.25
N MET A 61 -6.55 -6.51 -3.39
CA MET A 61 -5.77 -6.06 -2.25
C MET A 61 -6.57 -5.10 -1.37
N VAL A 62 -7.18 -4.09 -1.97
CA VAL A 62 -7.97 -3.08 -1.23
C VAL A 62 -9.12 -3.74 -0.47
N SER A 63 -9.75 -4.76 -1.07
CA SER A 63 -10.86 -5.46 -0.42
C SER A 63 -10.43 -6.20 0.86
N GLN A 64 -9.15 -6.53 0.98
CA GLN A 64 -8.61 -7.23 2.14
C GLN A 64 -8.03 -6.30 3.21
N VAL A 65 -7.89 -5.01 2.92
CA VAL A 65 -7.28 -4.08 3.87
C VAL A 65 -8.22 -3.81 5.03
N ASP A 66 -7.74 -4.07 6.24
CA ASP A 66 -8.44 -3.72 7.47
C ASP A 66 -7.92 -2.38 8.00
N HIS A 67 -6.62 -2.22 7.97
CA HIS A 67 -5.95 -0.99 8.41
C HIS A 67 -4.60 -0.87 7.71
N PHE A 68 -3.96 0.28 7.86
CA PHE A 68 -2.62 0.49 7.30
C PHE A 68 -1.76 1.26 8.30
N ASP A 69 -0.45 1.08 8.16
CA ASP A 69 0.54 1.87 8.88
C ASP A 69 1.39 2.63 7.89
N THR A 70 2.03 3.69 8.37
CA THR A 70 2.91 4.51 7.54
C THR A 70 4.22 4.77 8.27
N ILE A 71 5.29 4.92 7.48
CA ILE A 71 6.60 5.30 8.00
C ILE A 71 7.04 6.52 7.20
N PHE A 72 7.21 7.65 7.89
CA PHE A 72 7.61 8.89 7.24
C PHE A 72 9.12 8.91 7.06
N VAL A 73 9.57 9.38 5.90
CA VAL A 73 10.99 9.52 5.59
C VAL A 73 11.24 10.90 5.01
N SER A 74 12.51 11.28 4.90
CA SER A 74 12.88 12.62 4.43
C SER A 74 12.92 12.73 2.91
N THR A 75 13.21 11.64 2.21
CA THR A 75 13.39 11.66 0.76
C THR A 75 12.75 10.43 0.12
N GLU A 76 12.50 10.52 -1.21
CA GLU A 76 12.02 9.38 -1.97
C GLU A 76 13.03 8.23 -1.98
N PHE A 77 14.30 8.55 -1.95
CA PHE A 77 15.36 7.55 -1.96
C PHE A 77 15.30 6.69 -0.69
N GLU A 78 15.10 7.33 0.46
CA GLU A 78 14.92 6.61 1.72
C GLU A 78 13.66 5.73 1.66
N ALA A 79 12.59 6.23 1.06
CA ALA A 79 11.37 5.46 0.90
C ALA A 79 11.62 4.21 0.05
N LEU A 80 12.39 4.34 -1.02
CA LEU A 80 12.71 3.21 -1.90
C LEU A 80 13.50 2.14 -1.16
N ILE A 81 14.53 2.54 -0.42
CA ILE A 81 15.35 1.60 0.35
C ILE A 81 14.50 0.89 1.40
N LEU A 82 13.69 1.64 2.12
CA LEU A 82 12.84 1.08 3.17
C LEU A 82 11.80 0.13 2.59
N GLU A 83 11.17 0.51 1.47
CA GLU A 83 10.21 -0.34 0.79
C GLU A 83 10.84 -1.68 0.42
N ASN A 84 12.00 -1.65 -0.23
CA ASN A 84 12.69 -2.88 -0.63
C ASN A 84 13.05 -3.75 0.57
N SER A 85 13.51 -3.14 1.65
CA SER A 85 13.87 -3.85 2.86
C SER A 85 12.65 -4.53 3.48
N LEU A 86 11.54 -3.82 3.55
CA LEU A 86 10.29 -4.36 4.13
C LEU A 86 9.69 -5.46 3.26
N ILE A 87 9.76 -5.33 1.94
CA ILE A 87 9.27 -6.37 1.04
C ILE A 87 10.08 -7.64 1.20
N LYS A 88 11.40 -7.53 1.29
CA LYS A 88 12.27 -8.70 1.49
C LYS A 88 12.02 -9.37 2.84
N ARG A 89 11.79 -8.56 3.86
CA ARG A 89 11.60 -9.06 5.22
C ARG A 89 10.26 -9.74 5.42
N HIS A 90 9.20 -9.14 4.90
CA HIS A 90 7.82 -9.60 5.15
C HIS A 90 7.22 -10.41 4.01
N MET A 91 7.78 -10.32 2.82
CA MET A 91 7.28 -11.02 1.63
C MET A 91 5.76 -10.87 1.50
N PRO A 92 5.24 -9.62 1.44
CA PRO A 92 3.79 -9.41 1.41
C PRO A 92 3.15 -10.06 0.18
N ARG A 93 2.01 -10.69 0.40
CA ARG A 93 1.33 -11.46 -0.63
C ARG A 93 1.14 -10.71 -1.95
N TYR A 94 0.65 -9.48 -1.89
CA TYR A 94 0.35 -8.73 -3.10
C TYR A 94 1.59 -8.14 -3.76
N ASN A 95 2.66 -7.93 -3.03
CA ASN A 95 3.94 -7.57 -3.63
C ASN A 95 4.51 -8.75 -4.41
N ILE A 96 4.45 -9.95 -3.83
CA ILE A 96 4.93 -11.17 -4.49
C ILE A 96 4.16 -11.44 -5.78
N LEU A 97 2.84 -11.29 -5.77
CA LEU A 97 2.02 -11.50 -6.95
C LEU A 97 2.41 -10.54 -8.09
N LEU A 98 2.69 -9.28 -7.76
CA LEU A 98 3.11 -8.29 -8.76
C LEU A 98 4.50 -8.63 -9.31
N LEU A 99 5.41 -9.03 -8.44
CA LEU A 99 6.76 -9.44 -8.86
C LEU A 99 6.73 -10.70 -9.72
N SER A 100 5.87 -11.64 -9.40
CA SER A 100 5.71 -12.86 -10.19
C SER A 100 5.31 -12.56 -11.63
N LEU A 101 4.46 -11.56 -11.83
CA LEU A 101 4.06 -11.14 -13.18
C LEU A 101 5.24 -10.58 -13.96
N ILE A 102 6.10 -9.83 -13.31
CA ILE A 102 7.30 -9.26 -13.93
C ILE A 102 8.26 -10.39 -14.34
N HIS A 103 8.42 -11.38 -13.48
CA HIS A 103 9.29 -12.53 -13.77
C HIS A 103 8.78 -13.38 -14.92
N ILE A 104 7.48 -13.56 -14.99
CA ILE A 104 6.87 -14.38 -16.05
C ILE A 104 7.09 -13.75 -17.43
N SER A 105 7.18 -12.44 -17.50
CA SER A 105 7.36 -11.74 -18.76
C SER A 105 8.77 -11.84 -19.32
N GLU A 106 9.68 -12.40 -18.57
CA GLU A 106 11.02 -12.68 -19.06
C GLU A 106 11.05 -14.06 -19.72
#